data_cc3419d49d257f274a35a19eeb68808c
#
_entry.id   cc3419d49d257f274a35a19eeb68808c
#
_cell.length_a   1.000
_cell.length_b   1.000
_cell.length_c   1.000
_cell.angle_alpha   90.00
_cell.angle_beta   90.00
_cell.angle_gamma   90.00
#
_symmetry.space_group_name_H-M   'P 1'
#
loop_
_entity.id
_entity.type
_entity.pdbx_description
1 polymer ?
#
loop_
_entity_poly.entity_id
_entity_poly.type
_entity_poly.pdbx_seq_one_letter_code
_entity_poly.pdbx_strand_id
1 'polypeptide(L)'
;LPYILEIDDYVQLPPINKYLPTSQGEPPLARARKKDWNIFYGDRMEYNTMPGWAGSSWYFLRFMDPHNEKEFISKQKVNYWKQVDLYIGGAEHAVGHLLYSRFWTKFLYDRNFIPINEPFQKLINQGMILGRSSFVYRIKNSNTFVTFDKKKNYETTPIYVDIDFVNNDILDLRKFKNWRKEFNDAKFILNEKNQYLCGFEVEKMSKSKYNTQNPDDLIDNFGADTLRMYEMFLGPLEQFK
;
A
#
# COMPACT_ATOMS: atom_id res chain seq x y z
N LEU A 1 30.38 -1.71 -16.95
CA LEU A 1 29.00 -1.26 -17.06
C LEU A 1 28.12 -2.47 -17.34
N PRO A 2 26.90 -2.58 -16.76
CA PRO A 2 25.97 -3.62 -17.14
C PRO A 2 25.57 -3.48 -18.60
N TYR A 3 25.42 -4.59 -19.29
CA TYR A 3 24.92 -4.64 -20.66
C TYR A 3 23.84 -5.73 -20.79
N ILE A 4 22.99 -5.58 -21.78
CA ILE A 4 21.89 -6.51 -22.06
C ILE A 4 22.43 -7.57 -23.02
N LEU A 5 22.22 -8.86 -22.66
CA LEU A 5 22.52 -9.96 -23.54
C LEU A 5 21.47 -10.03 -24.65
N GLU A 6 21.93 -10.17 -25.87
CA GLU A 6 21.05 -10.55 -26.99
C GLU A 6 20.85 -12.06 -26.94
N ILE A 7 19.70 -12.48 -26.49
CA ILE A 7 19.30 -13.88 -26.38
C ILE A 7 17.93 -14.07 -27.03
N ASP A 8 17.80 -15.16 -27.76
CA ASP A 8 16.55 -15.52 -28.43
C ASP A 8 15.55 -16.25 -27.51
N ASP A 9 15.94 -16.52 -26.27
CA ASP A 9 15.15 -17.29 -25.30
C ASP A 9 15.09 -16.58 -23.94
N TYR A 10 14.23 -17.10 -23.05
CA TYR A 10 14.08 -16.58 -21.70
C TYR A 10 15.26 -16.96 -20.80
N VAL A 11 15.71 -16.01 -19.98
CA VAL A 11 16.63 -16.31 -18.89
C VAL A 11 15.85 -16.96 -17.76
N GLN A 12 16.05 -18.24 -17.57
CA GLN A 12 15.46 -18.96 -16.45
C GLN A 12 16.18 -18.60 -15.15
N LEU A 13 15.43 -18.10 -14.17
CA LEU A 13 15.98 -17.81 -12.85
C LEU A 13 16.32 -19.11 -12.09
N PRO A 14 17.42 -19.15 -11.32
CA PRO A 14 17.80 -20.33 -10.58
C PRO A 14 16.84 -20.58 -9.40
N PRO A 15 16.58 -21.83 -9.05
CA PRO A 15 15.84 -22.15 -7.84
C PRO A 15 16.66 -21.74 -6.60
N ILE A 16 16.03 -21.03 -5.69
CA ILE A 16 16.61 -20.66 -4.40
C ILE A 16 15.66 -21.03 -3.26
N ASN A 17 16.23 -21.39 -2.11
CA ASN A 17 15.44 -21.88 -0.97
C ASN A 17 14.78 -20.77 -0.15
N LYS A 18 15.19 -19.50 -0.35
CA LYS A 18 14.71 -18.39 0.45
C LYS A 18 14.73 -17.10 -0.35
N TYR A 19 13.55 -16.48 -0.55
CA TYR A 19 13.35 -15.24 -1.30
C TYR A 19 13.42 -13.97 -0.43
N LEU A 20 14.23 -13.99 0.61
CA LEU A 20 14.56 -12.82 1.44
C LEU A 20 15.98 -12.36 1.15
N PRO A 21 16.32 -11.09 1.38
CA PRO A 21 17.70 -10.62 1.30
C PRO A 21 18.67 -11.52 2.10
N THR A 22 19.93 -11.56 1.68
CA THR A 22 20.97 -12.29 2.44
C THR A 22 21.22 -11.58 3.78
N SER A 23 21.95 -12.22 4.69
CA SER A 23 22.38 -11.59 5.95
C SER A 23 23.29 -10.36 5.74
N GLN A 24 23.85 -10.21 4.54
CA GLN A 24 24.67 -9.07 4.13
C GLN A 24 23.86 -8.01 3.35
N GLY A 25 22.54 -8.17 3.28
CA GLY A 25 21.66 -7.24 2.55
C GLY A 25 21.66 -7.41 1.03
N GLU A 26 22.28 -8.46 0.50
CA GLU A 26 22.29 -8.72 -0.94
C GLU A 26 20.93 -9.28 -1.43
N PRO A 27 20.62 -9.12 -2.73
CA PRO A 27 19.40 -9.65 -3.31
C PRO A 27 19.26 -11.17 -3.11
N PRO A 28 18.04 -11.73 -3.08
CA PRO A 28 17.80 -13.16 -2.89
C PRO A 28 18.57 -14.05 -3.85
N LEU A 29 18.70 -13.66 -5.13
CA LEU A 29 19.42 -14.43 -6.15
C LEU A 29 20.93 -14.55 -5.90
N ALA A 30 21.52 -13.72 -5.04
CA ALA A 30 22.90 -13.89 -4.61
C ALA A 30 23.17 -15.23 -3.91
N ARG A 31 22.12 -15.94 -3.43
CA ARG A 31 22.21 -17.30 -2.90
C ARG A 31 22.57 -18.34 -3.95
N ALA A 32 22.34 -18.04 -5.22
CA ALA A 32 22.73 -18.91 -6.33
C ALA A 32 24.19 -18.70 -6.80
N ARG A 33 24.95 -17.84 -6.13
CA ARG A 33 26.33 -17.43 -6.50
C ARG A 33 27.30 -18.58 -6.72
N LYS A 34 27.09 -19.70 -6.05
CA LYS A 34 27.95 -20.92 -6.16
C LYS A 34 27.49 -21.89 -7.25
N LYS A 35 26.47 -21.53 -8.02
CA LYS A 35 25.94 -22.34 -9.12
C LYS A 35 26.34 -21.72 -10.46
N ASP A 36 26.38 -22.52 -11.51
CA ASP A 36 26.78 -22.12 -12.87
C ASP A 36 25.91 -20.99 -13.45
N TRP A 37 24.71 -20.79 -12.89
CA TRP A 37 23.78 -19.74 -13.32
C TRP A 37 24.34 -18.30 -13.22
N ASN A 38 25.22 -18.02 -12.27
CA ASN A 38 25.70 -16.64 -12.04
C ASN A 38 26.76 -16.16 -13.06
N ILE A 39 27.12 -17.01 -14.00
CA ILE A 39 28.06 -16.70 -15.07
C ILE A 39 27.43 -17.10 -16.40
N PHE A 40 27.31 -16.14 -17.31
CA PHE A 40 26.78 -16.34 -18.65
C PHE A 40 27.79 -15.76 -19.66
N TYR A 41 28.25 -16.57 -20.60
CA TYR A 41 29.32 -16.22 -21.55
C TYR A 41 30.58 -15.58 -20.92
N GLY A 42 30.93 -15.97 -19.69
CA GLY A 42 32.09 -15.44 -18.96
C GLY A 42 31.82 -14.21 -18.11
N ASP A 43 30.64 -13.61 -18.24
CA ASP A 43 30.25 -12.43 -17.47
C ASP A 43 29.33 -12.78 -16.29
N ARG A 44 29.39 -11.96 -15.25
CA ARG A 44 28.54 -12.12 -14.07
C ARG A 44 27.12 -11.64 -14.34
N MET A 45 26.16 -12.50 -14.03
CA MET A 45 24.76 -12.13 -14.07
C MET A 45 24.38 -11.15 -12.94
N GLU A 46 23.47 -10.24 -13.24
CA GLU A 46 22.85 -9.37 -12.25
C GLU A 46 21.96 -10.18 -11.27
N TYR A 47 22.07 -9.92 -9.99
CA TYR A 47 21.29 -10.62 -8.96
C TYR A 47 19.98 -9.93 -8.63
N ASN A 48 19.82 -8.66 -9.03
CA ASN A 48 18.56 -7.97 -8.90
C ASN A 48 17.63 -8.34 -10.04
N THR A 49 16.37 -8.54 -9.72
CA THR A 49 15.29 -8.60 -10.71
C THR A 49 14.82 -7.18 -11.01
N MET A 50 14.09 -7.01 -12.11
CA MET A 50 13.43 -5.73 -12.38
C MET A 50 12.53 -5.35 -11.21
N PRO A 51 12.42 -4.05 -10.88
CA PRO A 51 11.50 -3.58 -9.85
C PRO A 51 10.07 -4.08 -10.09
N GLY A 52 9.31 -4.34 -9.03
CA GLY A 52 7.92 -4.80 -9.14
C GLY A 52 7.02 -3.86 -9.95
N TRP A 53 7.37 -2.57 -10.01
CA TRP A 53 6.70 -1.56 -10.85
C TRP A 53 6.89 -1.77 -12.35
N ALA A 54 7.88 -2.53 -12.79
CA ALA A 54 8.14 -2.73 -14.22
C ALA A 54 6.94 -3.34 -14.95
N GLY A 55 6.32 -4.37 -14.39
CA GLY A 55 5.14 -5.00 -14.99
C GLY A 55 3.92 -4.08 -15.00
N SER A 56 3.64 -3.40 -13.89
CA SER A 56 2.50 -2.48 -13.78
C SER A 56 2.65 -1.20 -14.59
N SER A 57 3.87 -0.89 -15.05
CA SER A 57 4.16 0.37 -15.75
C SER A 57 3.64 0.43 -17.18
N TRP A 58 3.30 -0.71 -17.76
CA TRP A 58 2.83 -0.80 -19.15
C TRP A 58 1.62 -1.72 -19.33
N TYR A 59 1.01 -2.22 -18.26
CA TYR A 59 -0.08 -3.18 -18.32
C TYR A 59 -1.26 -2.69 -19.18
N PHE A 60 -1.54 -1.38 -19.18
CA PHE A 60 -2.61 -0.78 -19.96
C PHE A 60 -2.37 -0.94 -21.47
N LEU A 61 -1.12 -0.95 -21.94
CA LEU A 61 -0.79 -1.29 -23.31
C LEU A 61 -1.11 -2.76 -23.61
N ARG A 62 -0.76 -3.66 -22.69
CA ARG A 62 -1.08 -5.09 -22.85
C ARG A 62 -2.57 -5.36 -22.86
N PHE A 63 -3.35 -4.59 -22.12
CA PHE A 63 -4.82 -4.71 -22.13
C PHE A 63 -5.45 -4.36 -23.49
N MET A 64 -4.80 -3.55 -24.30
CA MET A 64 -5.26 -3.25 -25.64
C MET A 64 -5.12 -4.44 -26.61
N ASP A 65 -4.20 -5.37 -26.31
CA ASP A 65 -3.89 -6.53 -27.17
C ASP A 65 -3.52 -7.77 -26.33
N PRO A 66 -4.45 -8.26 -25.48
CA PRO A 66 -4.14 -9.24 -24.41
C PRO A 66 -3.74 -10.62 -24.93
N HIS A 67 -4.15 -10.99 -26.14
CA HIS A 67 -3.91 -12.32 -26.72
C HIS A 67 -2.76 -12.33 -27.73
N ASN A 68 -1.98 -11.26 -27.82
CA ASN A 68 -0.83 -11.21 -28.70
C ASN A 68 0.35 -11.99 -28.10
N GLU A 69 0.71 -13.10 -28.71
CA GLU A 69 1.81 -13.96 -28.27
C GLU A 69 3.18 -13.58 -28.87
N LYS A 70 3.17 -12.68 -29.88
CA LYS A 70 4.39 -12.31 -30.63
C LYS A 70 5.01 -11.02 -30.15
N GLU A 71 4.19 -10.05 -29.77
CA GLU A 71 4.59 -8.70 -29.39
C GLU A 71 3.86 -8.28 -28.12
N PHE A 72 4.41 -7.33 -27.37
CA PHE A 72 3.74 -6.80 -26.17
C PHE A 72 2.46 -6.02 -26.54
N ILE A 73 2.40 -5.44 -27.76
CA ILE A 73 1.24 -4.83 -28.39
C ILE A 73 1.48 -4.68 -29.90
N SER A 74 0.48 -4.96 -30.73
CA SER A 74 0.56 -4.71 -32.17
C SER A 74 0.39 -3.24 -32.51
N LYS A 75 1.08 -2.79 -33.55
CA LYS A 75 0.94 -1.41 -34.07
C LYS A 75 -0.50 -1.05 -34.42
N GLN A 76 -1.27 -2.00 -34.95
CA GLN A 76 -2.68 -1.77 -35.26
C GLN A 76 -3.49 -1.43 -33.99
N LYS A 77 -3.32 -2.17 -32.91
CA LYS A 77 -4.06 -1.95 -31.66
C LYS A 77 -3.66 -0.65 -30.98
N VAL A 78 -2.38 -0.36 -30.85
CA VAL A 78 -1.93 0.87 -30.22
C VAL A 78 -2.27 2.12 -31.04
N ASN A 79 -2.32 2.03 -32.37
CA ASN A 79 -2.78 3.13 -33.20
C ASN A 79 -4.28 3.39 -33.11
N TYR A 80 -5.07 2.33 -32.84
CA TYR A 80 -6.51 2.44 -32.63
C TYR A 80 -6.84 3.03 -31.27
N TRP A 81 -6.32 2.42 -30.19
CA TRP A 81 -6.64 2.80 -28.80
C TRP A 81 -5.90 4.04 -28.34
N LYS A 82 -4.66 4.23 -28.78
CA LYS A 82 -3.79 5.35 -28.40
C LYS A 82 -3.56 5.42 -26.88
N GLN A 83 -3.73 6.61 -26.31
CA GLN A 83 -3.64 6.85 -24.86
C GLN A 83 -4.89 6.35 -24.14
N VAL A 84 -4.74 6.06 -22.86
CA VAL A 84 -5.89 5.82 -21.98
C VAL A 84 -6.65 7.14 -21.79
N ASP A 85 -7.93 7.16 -22.11
CA ASP A 85 -8.76 8.39 -22.08
C ASP A 85 -8.90 8.95 -20.68
N LEU A 86 -9.16 8.08 -19.70
CA LEU A 86 -9.35 8.44 -18.29
C LEU A 86 -8.67 7.43 -17.38
N TYR A 87 -7.75 7.92 -16.56
CA TYR A 87 -7.05 7.13 -15.55
C TYR A 87 -7.36 7.66 -14.15
N ILE A 88 -7.92 6.79 -13.30
CA ILE A 88 -8.37 7.19 -11.97
C ILE A 88 -7.59 6.36 -10.94
N GLY A 89 -6.99 7.04 -9.96
CA GLY A 89 -6.25 6.39 -8.89
C GLY A 89 -5.75 7.37 -7.84
N GLY A 90 -5.32 6.83 -6.68
CA GLY A 90 -4.88 7.64 -5.57
C GLY A 90 -3.55 8.37 -5.83
N ALA A 91 -3.40 9.53 -5.21
CA ALA A 91 -2.18 10.34 -5.30
C ALA A 91 -0.94 9.64 -4.71
N GLU A 92 -1.11 8.63 -3.86
CA GLU A 92 -0.03 7.81 -3.31
C GLU A 92 0.75 7.04 -4.37
N HIS A 93 0.19 6.85 -5.56
CA HIS A 93 0.85 6.20 -6.68
C HIS A 93 1.71 7.14 -7.54
N ALA A 94 1.73 8.44 -7.24
CA ALA A 94 2.42 9.44 -8.06
C ALA A 94 3.92 9.19 -8.19
N VAL A 95 4.61 8.87 -7.09
CA VAL A 95 6.08 8.65 -7.05
C VAL A 95 6.48 7.24 -7.50
N GLY A 96 5.56 6.30 -7.49
CA GLY A 96 5.78 4.92 -7.92
C GLY A 96 5.20 4.67 -9.31
N HIS A 97 4.03 4.06 -9.34
CA HIS A 97 3.37 3.59 -10.55
C HIS A 97 3.22 4.66 -11.65
N LEU A 98 2.76 5.87 -11.33
CA LEU A 98 2.51 6.90 -12.35
C LEU A 98 3.81 7.42 -12.97
N LEU A 99 4.86 7.61 -12.16
CA LEU A 99 6.18 8.02 -12.66
C LEU A 99 6.77 6.96 -13.59
N TYR A 100 6.73 5.69 -13.19
CA TYR A 100 7.23 4.59 -14.02
C TYR A 100 6.39 4.39 -15.28
N SER A 101 5.07 4.50 -15.22
CA SER A 101 4.20 4.41 -16.40
C SER A 101 4.54 5.47 -17.44
N ARG A 102 4.79 6.70 -16.99
CA ARG A 102 5.21 7.79 -17.85
C ARG A 102 6.60 7.56 -18.44
N PHE A 103 7.56 7.12 -17.62
CA PHE A 103 8.91 6.78 -18.07
C PHE A 103 8.88 5.69 -19.17
N TRP A 104 8.18 4.58 -18.90
CA TRP A 104 8.06 3.48 -19.87
C TRP A 104 7.40 3.92 -21.18
N THR A 105 6.34 4.71 -21.10
CA THR A 105 5.66 5.23 -22.29
C THR A 105 6.62 6.10 -23.12
N LYS A 106 7.37 7.00 -22.51
CA LYS A 106 8.36 7.83 -23.20
C LYS A 106 9.49 7.01 -23.81
N PHE A 107 10.01 6.05 -23.07
CA PHE A 107 11.03 5.13 -23.59
C PHE A 107 10.54 4.35 -24.82
N LEU A 108 9.36 3.76 -24.74
CA LEU A 108 8.77 3.01 -25.87
C LEU A 108 8.47 3.91 -27.07
N TYR A 109 8.07 5.15 -26.83
CA TYR A 109 7.90 6.17 -27.87
C TYR A 109 9.24 6.52 -28.55
N ASP A 110 10.28 6.82 -27.77
CA ASP A 110 11.61 7.17 -28.29
C ASP A 110 12.24 6.01 -29.08
N ARG A 111 11.86 4.77 -28.73
CA ARG A 111 12.27 3.57 -29.47
C ARG A 111 11.34 3.20 -30.63
N ASN A 112 10.34 4.03 -30.97
CA ASN A 112 9.37 3.83 -32.03
C ASN A 112 8.51 2.55 -31.91
N PHE A 113 8.32 2.03 -30.70
CA PHE A 113 7.41 0.92 -30.46
C PHE A 113 5.95 1.34 -30.41
N ILE A 114 5.67 2.55 -29.91
CA ILE A 114 4.33 3.11 -29.77
C ILE A 114 4.27 4.55 -30.30
N PRO A 115 3.12 5.03 -30.77
CA PRO A 115 2.96 6.38 -31.34
C PRO A 115 2.64 7.47 -30.31
N ILE A 116 2.50 7.11 -29.03
CA ILE A 116 2.08 8.00 -27.95
C ILE A 116 3.26 8.30 -27.01
N ASN A 117 3.40 9.54 -26.58
CA ASN A 117 4.48 9.98 -25.67
C ASN A 117 4.00 10.28 -24.24
N GLU A 118 2.71 10.19 -23.99
CA GLU A 118 2.10 10.26 -22.64
C GLU A 118 1.10 9.11 -22.48
N PRO A 119 1.04 8.45 -21.31
CA PRO A 119 0.21 7.26 -21.13
C PRO A 119 -1.29 7.58 -21.04
N PHE A 120 -1.65 8.70 -20.41
CA PHE A 120 -3.02 9.05 -20.06
C PHE A 120 -3.39 10.44 -20.61
N GLN A 121 -4.60 10.56 -21.19
CA GLN A 121 -5.14 11.84 -21.61
C GLN A 121 -5.61 12.67 -20.42
N LYS A 122 -6.30 12.01 -19.48
CA LYS A 122 -6.79 12.62 -18.25
C LYS A 122 -6.49 11.73 -17.05
N LEU A 123 -5.84 12.31 -16.05
CA LEU A 123 -5.56 11.66 -14.75
C LEU A 123 -6.38 12.34 -13.68
N ILE A 124 -7.14 11.56 -12.91
CA ILE A 124 -7.84 12.02 -11.72
C ILE A 124 -7.27 11.29 -10.51
N ASN A 125 -6.63 12.04 -9.64
CA ASN A 125 -6.20 11.55 -8.33
C ASN A 125 -7.30 11.83 -7.32
N GLN A 126 -7.92 10.76 -6.83
CA GLN A 126 -8.91 10.85 -5.76
C GLN A 126 -8.24 11.21 -4.44
N GLY A 127 -8.98 11.90 -3.57
CA GLY A 127 -8.62 12.07 -2.17
C GLY A 127 -8.63 10.73 -1.41
N MET A 128 -8.11 10.74 -0.20
CA MET A 128 -8.14 9.57 0.68
C MET A 128 -9.32 9.65 1.63
N ILE A 129 -10.00 8.53 1.83
CA ILE A 129 -10.94 8.37 2.94
C ILE A 129 -10.09 8.20 4.19
N LEU A 130 -10.31 9.08 5.16
CA LEU A 130 -9.60 9.08 6.43
C LEU A 130 -10.38 8.27 7.47
N GLY A 131 -9.65 7.63 8.37
CA GLY A 131 -10.20 6.94 9.52
C GLY A 131 -9.98 7.74 10.79
N ARG A 132 -10.86 7.54 11.76
CA ARG A 132 -10.67 8.06 13.11
C ARG A 132 -9.82 7.09 13.90
N SER A 133 -8.61 7.50 14.29
CA SER A 133 -7.77 6.77 15.24
C SER A 133 -8.14 7.15 16.65
N SER A 134 -8.15 6.18 17.54
CA SER A 134 -8.39 6.39 18.96
C SER A 134 -7.13 6.11 19.78
N PHE A 135 -6.94 6.85 20.85
CA PHE A 135 -5.76 6.76 21.72
C PHE A 135 -6.10 6.55 23.16
N VAL A 136 -5.34 5.68 23.80
CA VAL A 136 -5.22 5.61 25.25
C VAL A 136 -3.89 6.21 25.69
N TYR A 137 -3.82 6.77 26.89
CA TYR A 137 -2.66 7.48 27.41
C TYR A 137 -2.04 6.72 28.58
N ARG A 138 -0.90 6.09 28.32
CA ARG A 138 -0.14 5.37 29.33
C ARG A 138 0.74 6.34 30.10
N ILE A 139 0.66 6.34 31.40
CA ILE A 139 1.57 7.10 32.27
C ILE A 139 2.97 6.50 32.15
N LYS A 140 3.99 7.34 31.93
CA LYS A 140 5.37 6.88 31.80
C LYS A 140 5.80 5.96 32.93
N ASN A 141 6.56 4.94 32.58
CA ASN A 141 7.12 3.94 33.50
C ASN A 141 6.07 3.21 34.37
N SER A 142 4.83 3.13 33.93
CA SER A 142 3.77 2.42 34.66
C SER A 142 2.86 1.62 33.72
N ASN A 143 2.03 0.74 34.27
CA ASN A 143 0.92 0.10 33.57
C ASN A 143 -0.43 0.76 33.91
N THR A 144 -0.39 2.08 34.12
CA THR A 144 -1.58 2.88 34.45
C THR A 144 -1.92 3.77 33.26
N PHE A 145 -3.18 3.82 32.90
CA PHE A 145 -3.73 4.61 31.82
C PHE A 145 -4.63 5.70 32.37
N VAL A 146 -4.47 6.91 31.86
CA VAL A 146 -5.27 8.07 32.29
C VAL A 146 -6.20 8.51 31.17
N THR A 147 -7.45 8.80 31.52
CA THR A 147 -8.48 9.31 30.60
C THR A 147 -8.05 10.64 29.95
N PHE A 148 -8.50 10.89 28.74
CA PHE A 148 -8.10 12.05 27.91
C PHE A 148 -8.27 13.38 28.63
N ASP A 149 -9.37 13.60 29.34
CA ASP A 149 -9.69 14.85 30.03
C ASP A 149 -8.75 15.16 31.21
N LYS A 150 -8.12 14.14 31.80
CA LYS A 150 -7.14 14.27 32.91
C LYS A 150 -5.68 14.14 32.48
N LYS A 151 -5.39 13.85 31.19
CA LYS A 151 -4.03 13.55 30.72
C LYS A 151 -3.02 14.65 30.98
N LYS A 152 -3.45 15.91 31.02
CA LYS A 152 -2.57 17.07 31.24
C LYS A 152 -1.86 17.05 32.59
N ASN A 153 -2.38 16.30 33.55
CA ASN A 153 -1.81 16.19 34.90
C ASN A 153 -0.70 15.12 34.99
N TYR A 154 -0.39 14.43 33.91
CA TYR A 154 0.53 13.30 33.88
C TYR A 154 1.43 13.35 32.66
N GLU A 155 2.64 12.84 32.82
CA GLU A 155 3.51 12.60 31.68
C GLU A 155 3.11 11.26 31.02
N THR A 156 2.56 11.34 29.81
CA THR A 156 1.93 10.21 29.14
C THR A 156 2.51 9.91 27.76
N THR A 157 2.39 8.65 27.35
CA THR A 157 2.64 8.21 25.97
C THR A 157 1.32 7.75 25.36
N PRO A 158 0.90 8.31 24.20
CA PRO A 158 -0.28 7.84 23.50
C PRO A 158 -0.02 6.47 22.87
N ILE A 159 -1.01 5.59 22.94
CA ILE A 159 -1.01 4.28 22.31
C ILE A 159 -2.29 4.15 21.49
N TYR A 160 -2.15 3.77 20.24
CA TYR A 160 -3.29 3.45 19.37
C TYR A 160 -4.10 2.30 19.96
N VAL A 161 -5.41 2.42 19.89
CA VAL A 161 -6.34 1.39 20.32
C VAL A 161 -7.31 1.06 19.21
N ASP A 162 -7.71 -0.21 19.13
CA ASP A 162 -8.63 -0.69 18.12
C ASP A 162 -9.97 0.04 18.23
N ILE A 163 -10.47 0.51 17.07
CA ILE A 163 -11.74 1.24 16.99
C ILE A 163 -12.92 0.42 17.51
N ASP A 164 -12.87 -0.91 17.39
CA ASP A 164 -13.90 -1.81 17.88
C ASP A 164 -13.98 -1.88 19.43
N PHE A 165 -12.99 -1.30 20.11
CA PHE A 165 -13.01 -1.18 21.57
C PHE A 165 -13.53 0.16 22.06
N VAL A 166 -13.85 1.08 21.14
CA VAL A 166 -14.23 2.45 21.47
C VAL A 166 -15.62 2.75 20.92
N ASN A 167 -16.51 3.13 21.81
CA ASN A 167 -17.86 3.57 21.43
C ASN A 167 -18.11 5.00 21.97
N ASN A 168 -18.41 5.94 21.08
CA ASN A 168 -18.58 7.35 21.42
C ASN A 168 -17.45 7.91 22.31
N ASP A 169 -16.21 7.61 21.92
CA ASP A 169 -14.98 7.94 22.64
C ASP A 169 -14.76 7.22 23.99
N ILE A 170 -15.66 6.36 24.39
CA ILE A 170 -15.55 5.61 25.64
C ILE A 170 -14.90 4.25 25.32
N LEU A 171 -13.82 3.94 26.03
CA LEU A 171 -13.09 2.70 25.92
C LEU A 171 -13.80 1.55 26.65
N ASP A 172 -13.94 0.42 25.99
CA ASP A 172 -14.25 -0.85 26.64
C ASP A 172 -13.01 -1.38 27.36
N LEU A 173 -12.96 -1.18 28.67
CA LEU A 173 -11.83 -1.56 29.51
C LEU A 173 -11.58 -3.08 29.53
N ARG A 174 -12.64 -3.88 29.37
CA ARG A 174 -12.54 -5.33 29.36
C ARG A 174 -11.90 -5.83 28.09
N LYS A 175 -12.36 -5.34 26.94
CA LYS A 175 -11.76 -5.64 25.63
C LYS A 175 -10.29 -5.21 25.61
N PHE A 176 -9.98 -4.02 26.07
CA PHE A 176 -8.62 -3.50 26.11
C PHE A 176 -7.69 -4.35 26.97
N LYS A 177 -8.08 -4.73 28.16
CA LYS A 177 -7.27 -5.61 29.04
C LYS A 177 -6.96 -6.95 28.39
N ASN A 178 -7.92 -7.52 27.66
CA ASN A 178 -7.77 -8.83 27.05
C ASN A 178 -7.04 -8.78 25.70
N TRP A 179 -6.78 -7.61 25.17
CA TRP A 179 -6.18 -7.44 23.84
C TRP A 179 -4.72 -7.88 23.78
N ARG A 180 -3.93 -7.49 24.78
CA ARG A 180 -2.51 -7.85 24.86
C ARG A 180 -2.16 -8.27 26.30
N LYS A 181 -1.28 -9.26 26.40
CA LYS A 181 -0.82 -9.76 27.71
C LYS A 181 -0.29 -8.66 28.64
N GLU A 182 0.40 -7.66 28.09
CA GLU A 182 0.95 -6.52 28.84
C GLU A 182 -0.13 -5.61 29.48
N PHE A 183 -1.39 -5.70 29.01
CA PHE A 183 -2.50 -4.88 29.50
C PHE A 183 -3.41 -5.62 30.51
N ASN A 184 -3.18 -6.91 30.76
CA ASN A 184 -4.04 -7.68 31.67
C ASN A 184 -4.19 -7.02 33.04
N ASP A 185 -3.06 -6.51 33.57
CA ASP A 185 -3.01 -5.86 34.90
C ASP A 185 -3.09 -4.32 34.78
N ALA A 186 -3.54 -3.79 33.68
CA ALA A 186 -3.66 -2.35 33.48
C ALA A 186 -4.61 -1.70 34.47
N LYS A 187 -4.16 -0.59 35.07
CA LYS A 187 -4.95 0.27 35.96
C LYS A 187 -5.45 1.49 35.15
N PHE A 188 -6.63 2.00 35.53
CA PHE A 188 -7.23 3.13 34.84
C PHE A 188 -7.58 4.25 35.81
N ILE A 189 -7.20 5.46 35.44
CA ILE A 189 -7.68 6.68 36.06
C ILE A 189 -8.83 7.18 35.20
N LEU A 190 -10.04 7.12 35.74
CA LEU A 190 -11.28 7.42 35.02
C LEU A 190 -11.70 8.88 35.26
N ASN A 191 -12.63 9.35 34.45
CA ASN A 191 -13.28 10.64 34.61
C ASN A 191 -14.31 10.64 35.76
N GLU A 192 -14.99 11.76 35.97
CA GLU A 192 -15.99 11.90 37.04
C GLU A 192 -17.22 11.01 36.83
N LYS A 193 -17.48 10.58 35.59
CA LYS A 193 -18.58 9.68 35.23
C LYS A 193 -18.16 8.20 35.29
N ASN A 194 -16.99 7.92 35.83
CA ASN A 194 -16.41 6.57 35.92
C ASN A 194 -16.19 5.91 34.56
N GLN A 195 -15.86 6.72 33.54
CA GLN A 195 -15.60 6.31 32.16
C GLN A 195 -14.15 6.63 31.76
N TYR A 196 -13.60 5.87 30.83
CA TYR A 196 -12.34 6.17 30.20
C TYR A 196 -12.59 6.78 28.83
N LEU A 197 -12.28 8.08 28.67
CA LEU A 197 -12.37 8.77 27.42
C LEU A 197 -11.05 8.62 26.64
N CYS A 198 -11.13 8.15 25.41
CA CYS A 198 -10.04 8.14 24.47
C CYS A 198 -9.80 9.52 23.85
N GLY A 199 -8.57 9.83 23.50
CA GLY A 199 -8.31 10.88 22.52
C GLY A 199 -8.52 10.36 21.11
N PHE A 200 -8.59 11.24 20.12
CA PHE A 200 -8.73 10.85 18.74
C PHE A 200 -8.02 11.81 17.78
N GLU A 201 -7.69 11.28 16.61
CA GLU A 201 -7.24 12.05 15.43
C GLU A 201 -7.88 11.47 14.17
N VAL A 202 -8.06 12.31 13.16
CA VAL A 202 -8.52 11.90 11.84
C VAL A 202 -7.32 11.83 10.92
N GLU A 203 -7.04 10.66 10.41
CA GLU A 203 -5.83 10.39 9.64
C GLU A 203 -6.00 9.22 8.66
N LYS A 204 -4.98 8.96 7.84
CA LYS A 204 -4.98 7.84 6.90
C LYS A 204 -5.24 6.51 7.62
N MET A 205 -6.16 5.70 7.08
CA MET A 205 -6.41 4.35 7.56
C MET A 205 -5.18 3.46 7.42
N SER A 206 -4.84 2.73 8.47
CA SER A 206 -3.71 1.82 8.51
C SER A 206 -3.93 0.74 9.56
N LYS A 207 -3.53 -0.50 9.26
CA LYS A 207 -3.56 -1.60 10.22
C LYS A 207 -2.74 -1.30 11.49
N SER A 208 -1.62 -0.58 11.36
CA SER A 208 -0.77 -0.20 12.49
C SER A 208 -1.40 0.85 13.41
N LYS A 209 -2.43 1.56 12.94
CA LYS A 209 -3.18 2.57 13.67
C LYS A 209 -4.51 2.04 14.23
N TYR A 210 -4.86 0.80 13.89
CA TYR A 210 -6.10 0.16 14.30
C TYR A 210 -7.37 0.96 14.00
N ASN A 211 -7.36 1.73 12.90
CA ASN A 211 -8.44 2.60 12.47
C ASN A 211 -9.04 2.18 11.12
N THR A 212 -8.76 0.97 10.67
CA THR A 212 -9.29 0.43 9.42
C THR A 212 -10.71 -0.09 9.63
N GLN A 213 -11.58 0.21 8.68
CA GLN A 213 -12.92 -0.38 8.59
C GLN A 213 -12.89 -1.55 7.61
N ASN A 214 -13.52 -2.66 7.98
CA ASN A 214 -13.67 -3.80 7.09
C ASN A 214 -14.88 -3.54 6.16
N PRO A 215 -14.71 -3.56 4.84
CA PRO A 215 -15.81 -3.39 3.91
C PRO A 215 -16.92 -4.45 4.08
N ASP A 216 -16.57 -5.69 4.42
CA ASP A 216 -17.53 -6.76 4.60
C ASP A 216 -18.52 -6.45 5.75
N ASP A 217 -18.01 -5.95 6.88
CA ASP A 217 -18.84 -5.56 8.02
C ASP A 217 -19.78 -4.39 7.66
N LEU A 218 -19.32 -3.45 6.83
CA LEU A 218 -20.15 -2.36 6.34
C LEU A 218 -21.22 -2.85 5.37
N ILE A 219 -20.87 -3.80 4.49
CA ILE A 219 -21.81 -4.41 3.55
C ILE A 219 -22.89 -5.21 4.28
N ASP A 220 -22.51 -5.99 5.29
CA ASP A 220 -23.43 -6.77 6.09
C ASP A 220 -24.41 -5.89 6.87
N ASN A 221 -23.95 -4.74 7.37
CA ASN A 221 -24.79 -3.82 8.14
C ASN A 221 -25.66 -2.88 7.28
N PHE A 222 -25.16 -2.44 6.14
CA PHE A 222 -25.78 -1.35 5.35
C PHE A 222 -26.10 -1.73 3.91
N GLY A 223 -25.58 -2.82 3.42
CA GLY A 223 -25.69 -3.26 2.02
C GLY A 223 -24.60 -2.68 1.12
N ALA A 224 -24.20 -3.46 0.12
CA ALA A 224 -23.13 -3.09 -0.82
C ALA A 224 -23.46 -1.83 -1.63
N ASP A 225 -24.70 -1.68 -2.07
CA ASP A 225 -25.11 -0.52 -2.86
C ASP A 225 -25.05 0.77 -2.02
N THR A 226 -25.44 0.71 -0.76
CA THR A 226 -25.34 1.85 0.17
C THR A 226 -23.90 2.29 0.37
N LEU A 227 -22.98 1.34 0.60
CA LEU A 227 -21.57 1.63 0.74
C LEU A 227 -21.00 2.27 -0.53
N ARG A 228 -21.27 1.69 -1.71
CA ARG A 228 -20.80 2.22 -3.00
C ARG A 228 -21.33 3.63 -3.28
N MET A 229 -22.62 3.86 -3.03
CA MET A 229 -23.21 5.18 -3.20
C MET A 229 -22.64 6.20 -2.24
N TYR A 230 -22.36 5.80 -1.01
CA TYR A 230 -21.73 6.68 -0.02
C TYR A 230 -20.31 7.09 -0.45
N GLU A 231 -19.50 6.15 -0.91
CA GLU A 231 -18.16 6.44 -1.44
C GLU A 231 -18.19 7.38 -2.65
N MET A 232 -19.14 7.19 -3.55
CA MET A 232 -19.36 8.11 -4.68
C MET A 232 -19.82 9.50 -4.25
N PHE A 233 -20.61 9.59 -3.21
CA PHE A 233 -21.10 10.86 -2.65
C PHE A 233 -19.99 11.68 -2.00
N LEU A 234 -18.97 11.03 -1.43
CA LEU A 234 -17.82 11.72 -0.81
C LEU A 234 -17.01 12.58 -1.81
N GLY A 235 -17.21 12.37 -3.11
CA GLY A 235 -16.62 13.20 -4.15
C GLY A 235 -15.15 12.85 -4.48
N PRO A 236 -14.65 13.32 -5.64
CA PRO A 236 -13.42 12.76 -6.23
C PRO A 236 -12.10 13.42 -5.81
N LEU A 237 -12.10 14.60 -5.21
CA LEU A 237 -10.88 15.42 -5.16
C LEU A 237 -10.45 15.90 -3.77
N GLU A 238 -11.21 15.59 -2.72
CA GLU A 238 -10.90 16.05 -1.36
C GLU A 238 -10.66 14.88 -0.39
N GLN A 239 -10.07 15.20 0.76
CA GLN A 239 -9.93 14.24 1.85
C GLN A 239 -11.20 14.24 2.69
N PHE A 240 -11.83 13.08 2.86
CA PHE A 240 -13.08 12.93 3.59
C PHE A 240 -12.88 12.10 4.87
N LYS A 241 -13.69 12.47 5.86
CA LYS A 241 -13.71 11.87 7.20
C LYS A 241 -14.80 10.81 7.32
#